data_1a565a740049588223bdc91cbac60038
#
_entry.id   1a565a740049588223bdc91cbac60038
#
_cell.length_a   1.000
_cell.length_b   1.000
_cell.length_c   1.000
_cell.angle_alpha   90.00
_cell.angle_beta   90.00
_cell.angle_gamma   90.00
#
_symmetry.space_group_name_H-M   'P 1'
#
loop_
_entity.id
_entity.type
_entity.pdbx_description
1 polymer ?
#
loop_
_entity_poly.entity_id
_entity_poly.type
_entity_poly.pdbx_seq_one_letter_code
_entity_poly.pdbx_strand_id
1 'polypeptide(L)'
;DHDFLFKDIKKRLAEGPLYWDLVLQLAEPGDPVNDPSQPWPKDRKEVIAGTLEVKNVTDQVNGACRDINFDPTLVPPGIELSDDPVLAARASIYSQSYNARLREIGFGKATDAVGK
;
A
#
# COMPACT_ATOMS: atom_id res chain seq x y z
N ASP A 1 -7.76 20.04 5.48
CA ASP A 1 -8.13 19.06 6.52
C ASP A 1 -7.08 17.95 6.53
N HIS A 2 -6.45 17.73 7.67
CA HIS A 2 -5.39 16.73 7.84
C HIS A 2 -5.91 15.29 7.60
N ASP A 3 -7.17 15.02 7.95
CA ASP A 3 -7.80 13.70 7.87
C ASP A 3 -8.68 13.52 6.61
N PHE A 4 -8.47 14.33 5.60
CA PHE A 4 -9.30 14.38 4.41
C PHE A 4 -9.48 12.99 3.76
N LEU A 5 -8.39 12.24 3.56
CA LEU A 5 -8.44 10.94 2.89
C LEU A 5 -9.25 9.89 3.68
N PHE A 6 -9.12 9.89 5.01
CA PHE A 6 -9.88 8.98 5.87
C PHE A 6 -11.38 9.31 5.87
N LYS A 7 -11.72 10.58 5.84
CA LYS A 7 -13.12 11.03 5.76
C LYS A 7 -13.72 10.73 4.40
N ASP A 8 -12.99 10.94 3.31
CA ASP A 8 -13.43 10.70 1.96
C ASP A 8 -13.73 9.21 1.70
N ILE A 9 -12.81 8.31 2.08
CA ILE A 9 -13.05 6.87 1.89
C ILE A 9 -14.26 6.37 2.70
N LYS A 10 -14.45 6.85 3.94
CA LYS A 10 -15.61 6.50 4.76
C LYS A 10 -16.91 7.00 4.13
N LYS A 11 -16.92 8.23 3.60
CA LYS A 11 -18.07 8.79 2.91
C LYS A 11 -18.45 7.97 1.68
N ARG A 12 -17.48 7.65 0.82
CA ARG A 12 -17.73 6.85 -0.40
C ARG A 12 -18.24 5.46 -0.07
N LEU A 13 -17.68 4.80 0.94
CA LEU A 13 -18.11 3.47 1.36
C LEU A 13 -19.51 3.45 2.00
N ALA A 14 -20.01 4.57 2.52
CA ALA A 14 -21.38 4.69 2.98
C ALA A 14 -22.40 4.66 1.81
N GLU A 15 -21.95 4.98 0.59
CA GLU A 15 -22.76 4.92 -0.64
C GLU A 15 -22.70 3.53 -1.31
N GLY A 16 -21.72 2.70 -0.96
CA GLY A 16 -21.52 1.35 -1.47
C GLY A 16 -20.06 0.93 -1.55
N PRO A 17 -19.78 -0.31 -1.93
CA PRO A 17 -18.42 -0.80 -2.08
C PRO A 17 -17.68 -0.09 -3.23
N LEU A 18 -16.37 0.03 -3.08
CA LEU A 18 -15.50 0.62 -4.09
C LEU A 18 -14.73 -0.47 -4.82
N TYR A 19 -14.53 -0.28 -6.13
CA TYR A 19 -13.89 -1.27 -7.00
C TYR A 19 -12.72 -0.65 -7.75
N TRP A 20 -11.64 -1.43 -7.91
CA TRP A 20 -10.50 -1.12 -8.76
C TRP A 20 -10.06 -2.37 -9.51
N ASP A 21 -9.76 -2.23 -10.76
CA ASP A 21 -9.13 -3.30 -11.52
C ASP A 21 -7.63 -3.34 -11.22
N LEU A 22 -7.13 -4.55 -10.97
CA LEU A 22 -5.69 -4.81 -10.92
C LEU A 22 -5.22 -5.04 -12.35
N VAL A 23 -4.57 -4.05 -12.94
CA VAL A 23 -4.06 -4.09 -14.30
C VAL A 23 -2.57 -4.41 -14.28
N LEU A 24 -2.17 -5.45 -15.01
CA LEU A 24 -0.78 -5.80 -15.25
C LEU A 24 -0.38 -5.29 -16.62
N GLN A 25 0.60 -4.40 -16.67
CA GLN A 25 1.26 -3.99 -17.91
C GLN A 25 2.41 -4.97 -18.19
N LEU A 26 2.45 -5.54 -19.39
CA LEU A 26 3.41 -6.55 -19.77
C LEU A 26 4.61 -5.92 -20.47
N ALA A 27 5.81 -6.18 -19.95
CA ALA A 27 7.05 -5.77 -20.59
C ALA A 27 7.28 -6.55 -21.88
N GLU A 28 7.96 -5.89 -22.83
CA GLU A 28 8.51 -6.54 -24.03
C GLU A 28 10.03 -6.68 -23.94
N PRO A 29 10.63 -7.55 -24.75
CA PRO A 29 12.08 -7.67 -24.78
C PRO A 29 12.75 -6.31 -25.07
N GLY A 30 13.64 -5.91 -24.17
CA GLY A 30 14.35 -4.62 -24.24
C GLY A 30 13.76 -3.51 -23.39
N ASP A 31 12.60 -3.71 -22.77
CA ASP A 31 12.08 -2.74 -21.79
C ASP A 31 12.95 -2.73 -20.52
N PRO A 32 13.22 -1.55 -19.95
CA PRO A 32 13.99 -1.45 -18.72
C PRO A 32 13.15 -1.96 -17.55
N VAL A 33 13.62 -3.04 -16.89
CA VAL A 33 12.97 -3.63 -15.70
C VAL A 33 13.73 -3.33 -14.39
N ASN A 34 14.88 -2.67 -14.51
CA ASN A 34 15.78 -2.34 -13.41
C ASN A 34 16.12 -0.85 -13.30
N ASP A 35 15.56 -0.02 -14.17
CA ASP A 35 15.75 1.44 -14.17
C ASP A 35 14.39 2.15 -14.02
N PRO A 36 14.00 2.55 -12.80
CA PRO A 36 12.71 3.19 -12.55
C PRO A 36 12.61 4.62 -13.12
N SER A 37 13.71 5.19 -13.62
CA SER A 37 13.70 6.49 -14.27
C SER A 37 13.23 6.46 -15.73
N GLN A 38 13.16 5.27 -16.32
CA GLN A 38 12.78 5.09 -17.71
C GLN A 38 11.36 4.50 -17.82
N PRO A 39 10.37 5.29 -18.23
CA PRO A 39 9.02 4.77 -18.43
C PRO A 39 8.96 3.84 -19.66
N TRP A 40 8.15 2.80 -19.55
CA TRP A 40 7.83 1.96 -20.70
C TRP A 40 6.95 2.71 -21.72
N PRO A 41 6.97 2.30 -22.98
CA PRO A 41 6.03 2.81 -23.98
C PRO A 41 4.58 2.63 -23.55
N LYS A 42 3.73 3.61 -23.86
CA LYS A 42 2.33 3.63 -23.42
C LYS A 42 1.44 2.59 -24.10
N ASP A 43 1.90 2.00 -25.18
CA ASP A 43 1.21 0.99 -25.98
C ASP A 43 1.50 -0.45 -25.53
N ARG A 44 2.15 -0.64 -24.39
CA ARG A 44 2.38 -1.96 -23.83
C ARG A 44 1.06 -2.64 -23.50
N LYS A 45 1.00 -3.95 -23.76
CA LYS A 45 -0.18 -4.77 -23.49
C LYS A 45 -0.54 -4.74 -22.02
N GLU A 46 -1.81 -4.49 -21.75
CA GLU A 46 -2.38 -4.55 -20.42
C GLU A 46 -3.31 -5.75 -20.27
N VAL A 47 -3.30 -6.37 -19.10
CA VAL A 47 -4.15 -7.51 -18.73
C VAL A 47 -4.78 -7.23 -17.39
N ILE A 48 -6.10 -7.36 -17.30
CA ILE A 48 -6.81 -7.31 -16.03
C ILE A 48 -6.61 -8.65 -15.32
N ALA A 49 -5.85 -8.63 -14.22
CA ALA A 49 -5.56 -9.80 -13.40
C ALA A 49 -6.63 -10.07 -12.34
N GLY A 50 -7.42 -9.08 -11.99
CA GLY A 50 -8.48 -9.19 -11.00
C GLY A 50 -9.10 -7.85 -10.65
N THR A 51 -10.08 -7.89 -9.76
CA THR A 51 -10.75 -6.70 -9.22
C THR A 51 -10.58 -6.65 -7.71
N LEU A 52 -10.12 -5.53 -7.20
CA LEU A 52 -10.09 -5.22 -5.77
C LEU A 52 -11.43 -4.62 -5.35
N GLU A 53 -12.13 -5.29 -4.45
CA GLU A 53 -13.36 -4.77 -3.84
C GLU A 53 -13.09 -4.35 -2.40
N VAL A 54 -13.32 -3.06 -2.09
CA VAL A 54 -13.24 -2.52 -0.73
C VAL A 54 -14.66 -2.29 -0.20
N LYS A 55 -15.04 -3.04 0.83
CA LYS A 55 -16.41 -3.04 1.40
C LYS A 55 -16.54 -2.18 2.64
N ASN A 56 -15.48 -2.09 3.44
CA ASN A 56 -15.47 -1.32 4.67
C ASN A 56 -14.05 -0.85 5.01
N VAL A 57 -13.96 0.06 5.97
CA VAL A 57 -12.72 0.49 6.60
C VAL A 57 -12.80 0.26 8.10
N THR A 58 -11.67 -0.09 8.69
CA THR A 58 -11.53 -0.24 10.14
C THR A 58 -10.69 0.90 10.70
N ASP A 59 -10.78 1.11 12.01
CA ASP A 59 -9.93 2.05 12.71
C ASP A 59 -8.46 1.67 12.55
N GLN A 60 -7.63 2.66 12.21
CA GLN A 60 -6.19 2.48 12.04
C GLN A 60 -5.50 2.09 13.36
N VAL A 61 -5.94 2.63 14.49
CA VAL A 61 -5.32 2.41 15.81
C VAL A 61 -5.67 1.04 16.38
N ASN A 62 -6.93 0.62 16.25
CA ASN A 62 -7.46 -0.62 16.82
C ASN A 62 -7.83 -1.68 15.76
N GLY A 63 -7.62 -1.36 14.48
CA GLY A 63 -7.96 -2.24 13.37
C GLY A 63 -6.98 -3.40 13.19
N ALA A 64 -7.42 -4.45 12.51
CA ALA A 64 -6.63 -5.65 12.26
C ALA A 64 -5.34 -5.40 11.45
N CYS A 65 -5.30 -4.32 10.67
CA CYS A 65 -4.14 -3.97 9.84
C CYS A 65 -3.07 -3.16 10.59
N ARG A 66 -3.28 -2.82 11.85
CA ARG A 66 -2.34 -2.01 12.65
C ARG A 66 -0.94 -2.62 12.68
N ASP A 67 -0.87 -3.93 12.92
CA ASP A 67 0.38 -4.65 13.15
C ASP A 67 0.91 -5.36 11.89
N ILE A 68 0.40 -4.97 10.71
CA ILE A 68 0.85 -5.50 9.43
C ILE A 68 1.91 -4.57 8.83
N ASN A 69 3.06 -5.15 8.48
CA ASN A 69 4.04 -4.50 7.62
C ASN A 69 3.72 -4.85 6.15
N PHE A 70 3.29 -3.84 5.38
CA PHE A 70 2.91 -4.00 3.97
C PHE A 70 4.14 -3.92 3.05
N ASP A 71 5.18 -4.69 3.36
CA ASP A 71 6.41 -4.75 2.57
C ASP A 71 6.12 -5.35 1.18
N PRO A 72 6.32 -4.59 0.09
CA PRO A 72 6.03 -5.05 -1.26
C PRO A 72 7.05 -6.08 -1.79
N THR A 73 8.14 -6.33 -1.06
CA THR A 73 9.14 -7.33 -1.43
C THR A 73 8.80 -8.73 -0.89
N LEU A 74 7.79 -8.83 -0.02
CA LEU A 74 7.27 -10.10 0.46
C LEU A 74 6.19 -10.60 -0.50
N VAL A 75 6.59 -11.42 -1.46
CA VAL A 75 5.70 -11.93 -2.52
C VAL A 75 5.44 -13.42 -2.38
N PRO A 76 4.26 -13.92 -2.79
CA PRO A 76 3.94 -15.34 -2.79
C PRO A 76 4.68 -16.09 -3.91
N PRO A 77 4.73 -17.44 -3.86
CA PRO A 77 5.24 -18.24 -4.95
C PRO A 77 4.55 -17.90 -6.29
N GLY A 78 5.35 -17.82 -7.36
CA GLY A 78 4.88 -17.46 -8.70
C GLY A 78 5.02 -15.98 -9.05
N ILE A 79 5.45 -15.15 -8.10
CA ILE A 79 5.85 -13.76 -8.34
C ILE A 79 7.33 -13.64 -8.01
N GLU A 80 8.10 -13.01 -8.90
CA GLU A 80 9.51 -12.70 -8.71
C GLU A 80 9.70 -11.18 -8.70
N LEU A 81 10.68 -10.73 -7.93
CA LEU A 81 11.06 -9.32 -7.87
C LEU A 81 12.06 -9.02 -8.99
N SER A 82 11.96 -7.83 -9.57
CA SER A 82 13.00 -7.31 -10.49
C SER A 82 14.18 -6.75 -9.69
N ASP A 83 15.30 -6.51 -10.39
CA ASP A 83 16.50 -5.85 -9.84
C ASP A 83 16.33 -4.31 -9.74
N ASP A 84 15.10 -3.81 -9.66
CA ASP A 84 14.82 -2.39 -9.48
C ASP A 84 15.33 -1.90 -8.11
N PRO A 85 16.28 -0.95 -8.07
CA PRO A 85 16.85 -0.46 -6.82
C PRO A 85 15.83 0.29 -5.95
N VAL A 86 14.81 0.90 -6.54
CA VAL A 86 13.74 1.56 -5.78
C VAL A 86 12.86 0.52 -5.10
N LEU A 87 12.53 -0.57 -5.80
CA LEU A 87 11.80 -1.69 -5.20
C LEU A 87 12.59 -2.30 -4.04
N ALA A 88 13.89 -2.55 -4.21
CA ALA A 88 14.76 -3.08 -3.17
C ALA A 88 14.84 -2.17 -1.94
N ALA A 89 14.89 -0.85 -2.13
CA ALA A 89 14.92 0.13 -1.04
C ALA A 89 13.60 0.20 -0.25
N ARG A 90 12.48 -0.22 -0.84
CA ARG A 90 11.16 -0.12 -0.21
C ARG A 90 11.04 -0.94 1.06
N ALA A 91 11.67 -2.11 1.15
CA ALA A 91 11.62 -2.96 2.34
C ALA A 91 12.04 -2.21 3.61
N SER A 92 13.14 -1.47 3.57
CA SER A 92 13.62 -0.68 4.71
C SER A 92 12.69 0.50 5.03
N ILE A 93 12.13 1.15 4.02
CA ILE A 93 11.22 2.28 4.18
C ILE A 93 9.90 1.83 4.85
N TYR A 94 9.34 0.70 4.40
CA TYR A 94 8.13 0.13 5.00
C TYR A 94 8.35 -0.32 6.45
N SER A 95 9.52 -0.89 6.75
CA SER A 95 9.90 -1.23 8.12
C SER A 95 9.98 0.00 9.03
N GLN A 96 10.57 1.10 8.56
CA GLN A 96 10.60 2.36 9.30
C GLN A 96 9.21 2.96 9.52
N SER A 97 8.36 2.95 8.49
CA SER A 97 6.98 3.41 8.56
C SER A 97 6.16 2.59 9.58
N TYR A 98 6.34 1.28 9.58
CA TYR A 98 5.72 0.38 10.56
C TYR A 98 6.14 0.72 11.99
N ASN A 99 7.45 0.88 12.23
CA ASN A 99 7.98 1.25 13.54
C ASN A 99 7.51 2.64 14.00
N ALA A 100 7.35 3.61 13.09
CA ALA A 100 6.81 4.91 13.41
C ALA A 100 5.36 4.81 13.89
N ARG A 101 4.51 4.06 13.19
CA ARG A 101 3.11 3.81 13.62
C ARG A 101 3.03 3.19 15.00
N LEU A 102 3.88 2.21 15.31
CA LEU A 102 3.91 1.59 16.64
C LEU A 102 4.28 2.58 17.74
N ARG A 103 5.23 3.49 17.48
CA ARG A 103 5.61 4.54 18.43
C ARG A 103 4.48 5.53 18.67
N GLU A 104 3.84 6.01 17.63
CA GLU A 104 2.70 6.95 17.73
C GLU A 104 1.58 6.37 18.59
N ILE A 105 1.23 5.10 18.39
CA ILE A 105 0.22 4.40 19.19
C ILE A 105 0.68 4.25 20.65
N GLY A 106 1.95 3.97 20.88
CA GLY A 106 2.53 3.88 22.22
C GLY A 106 2.46 5.22 22.99
N PHE A 107 2.79 6.31 22.33
CA PHE A 107 2.70 7.66 22.90
C PHE A 107 1.24 8.12 23.12
N GLY A 108 0.32 7.80 22.20
CA GLY A 108 -1.09 8.12 22.36
C GLY A 108 -1.71 7.48 23.60
N LYS A 109 -1.37 6.22 23.90
CA LYS A 109 -1.81 5.55 25.12
C LYS A 109 -1.23 6.15 26.41
N ALA A 110 -0.02 6.70 26.36
CA ALA A 110 0.61 7.34 27.52
C ALA A 110 -0.04 8.68 27.86
N THR A 111 -0.52 9.45 26.86
CA THR A 111 -1.21 10.72 27.09
C THR A 111 -2.62 10.54 27.66
N ASP A 112 -3.32 9.48 27.28
CA ASP A 112 -4.66 9.16 27.82
C ASP A 112 -4.60 8.67 29.29
N ALA A 113 -3.47 8.11 29.73
CA ALA A 113 -3.27 7.65 31.10
C ALA A 113 -2.92 8.76 32.10
N VAL A 114 -2.51 9.94 31.65
CA VAL A 114 -2.12 11.09 32.49
C VAL A 114 -3.29 12.08 32.68
N GLY A 115 -4.40 11.87 32.00
CA GLY A 115 -5.60 12.73 32.02
C GLY A 115 -6.72 12.26 32.95
N LYS A 116 -6.41 11.63 34.09
CA LYS A 116 -7.38 11.34 35.15
C LYS A 116 -6.92 11.92 36.48
#